data_4f3078a3516c9e049ac1459518d8c8f5
#
_entry.id   4f3078a3516c9e049ac1459518d8c8f5
#
_cell.length_a   1.000
_cell.length_b   1.000
_cell.length_c   1.000
_cell.angle_alpha   90.00
_cell.angle_beta   90.00
_cell.angle_gamma   90.00
#
_symmetry.space_group_name_H-M   'P 1'
#
loop_
_entity.id
_entity.type
_entity.pdbx_description
1 polymer ?
#
loop_
_entity_poly.entity_id
_entity_poly.type
_entity_poly.pdbx_seq_one_letter_code
_entity_poly.pdbx_strand_id
1 'polypeptide(L)'
;MLVLSISAFCRGMQKVGVETLCEGDLLFCAKQGDNPITDVTQGVGGMKIDHVAIFHRVGGRAFALEAIHRGVCLTPIDSFMARREQVVAARLKDTVGVAQSVERAIKFLGKPYDFNFMPDDSAFYCSELVQKSYRYQDGTLVFKPIPMSFHDKTGKVTPYWRDYYARQGLQVPEGEPGSNPGDLSRNAAVYIIGRVE
;
A
#
# COMPACT_ATOMS: atom_id res chain seq x y z
N MET A 1 -23.73 -14.26 8.71
CA MET A 1 -24.11 -14.31 7.28
C MET A 1 -23.66 -13.03 6.58
N LEU A 2 -22.36 -12.80 6.36
CA LEU A 2 -21.84 -11.63 5.59
C LEU A 2 -20.44 -11.87 5.02
N VAL A 3 -20.04 -13.10 4.75
CA VAL A 3 -18.73 -13.41 4.13
C VAL A 3 -18.79 -13.37 2.59
N LEU A 4 -19.99 -13.22 2.01
CA LEU A 4 -20.21 -13.28 0.56
C LEU A 4 -19.95 -11.98 -0.20
N SER A 5 -19.86 -10.80 0.46
CA SER A 5 -19.79 -9.50 -0.23
C SER A 5 -18.39 -9.15 -0.76
N ILE A 6 -17.34 -9.50 -0.06
CA ILE A 6 -15.95 -9.12 -0.42
C ILE A 6 -15.47 -9.88 -1.65
N SER A 7 -15.82 -11.15 -1.78
CA SER A 7 -15.49 -11.96 -2.96
C SER A 7 -16.30 -11.55 -4.21
N ALA A 8 -17.45 -10.89 -4.03
CA ALA A 8 -18.28 -10.41 -5.13
C ALA A 8 -17.71 -9.14 -5.80
N PHE A 9 -17.22 -8.18 -5.03
CA PHE A 9 -16.61 -6.96 -5.58
C PHE A 9 -15.37 -7.30 -6.44
N CYS A 10 -14.47 -8.14 -5.94
CA CYS A 10 -13.31 -8.58 -6.71
C CYS A 10 -13.65 -9.46 -7.92
N ARG A 11 -14.70 -10.30 -7.84
CA ARG A 11 -15.12 -11.12 -8.97
C ARG A 11 -15.75 -10.32 -10.10
N GLY A 12 -16.37 -9.19 -9.80
CA GLY A 12 -16.93 -8.27 -10.80
C GLY A 12 -15.93 -7.28 -11.39
N MET A 13 -14.68 -7.22 -10.89
CA MET A 13 -13.67 -6.32 -11.43
C MET A 13 -13.21 -6.79 -12.82
N GLN A 14 -12.99 -5.81 -13.69
CA GLN A 14 -12.29 -6.04 -14.95
C GLN A 14 -10.92 -6.66 -14.69
N LYS A 15 -10.55 -7.66 -15.48
CA LYS A 15 -9.21 -8.23 -15.52
C LYS A 15 -8.33 -7.35 -16.42
N VAL A 16 -7.11 -7.09 -15.97
CA VAL A 16 -6.14 -6.26 -16.69
C VAL A 16 -4.80 -6.96 -16.73
N GLY A 17 -4.18 -7.00 -17.89
CA GLY A 17 -2.83 -7.54 -18.04
C GLY A 17 -1.75 -6.54 -17.59
N VAL A 18 -0.59 -7.05 -17.21
CA VAL A 18 0.58 -6.23 -16.81
C VAL A 18 0.99 -5.25 -17.91
N GLU A 19 0.76 -5.59 -19.18
CA GLU A 19 1.08 -4.74 -20.34
C GLU A 19 0.25 -3.45 -20.37
N THR A 20 -0.93 -3.43 -19.76
CA THR A 20 -1.84 -2.26 -19.72
C THR A 20 -1.51 -1.29 -18.59
N LEU A 21 -0.64 -1.70 -17.66
CA LEU A 21 -0.21 -0.87 -16.55
C LEU A 21 0.71 0.25 -17.03
N CYS A 22 0.49 1.43 -16.48
CA CYS A 22 1.29 2.61 -16.72
C CYS A 22 2.26 2.87 -15.57
N GLU A 23 3.32 3.61 -15.87
CA GLU A 23 4.29 4.10 -14.89
C GLU A 23 3.58 4.77 -13.70
N GLY A 24 3.90 4.34 -12.48
CA GLY A 24 3.31 4.88 -11.26
C GLY A 24 1.89 4.39 -10.94
N ASP A 25 1.36 3.38 -11.63
CA ASP A 25 0.16 2.71 -11.16
C ASP A 25 0.43 2.06 -9.79
N LEU A 26 -0.55 2.10 -8.90
CA LEU A 26 -0.46 1.50 -7.58
C LEU A 26 -1.01 0.07 -7.61
N LEU A 27 -0.24 -0.85 -7.06
CA LEU A 27 -0.56 -2.27 -6.99
C LEU A 27 -0.96 -2.62 -5.55
N PHE A 28 -2.25 -2.68 -5.28
CA PHE A 28 -2.80 -3.04 -3.97
C PHE A 28 -2.93 -4.56 -3.86
N CYS A 29 -2.30 -5.13 -2.83
CA CYS A 29 -2.35 -6.57 -2.59
C CYS A 29 -3.41 -6.88 -1.54
N ALA A 30 -4.34 -7.76 -1.91
CA ALA A 30 -5.39 -8.23 -1.01
C ALA A 30 -5.20 -9.72 -0.68
N LYS A 31 -5.57 -10.09 0.54
CA LYS A 31 -5.58 -11.46 1.05
C LYS A 31 -6.98 -11.88 1.48
N GLN A 32 -7.24 -13.18 1.51
CA GLN A 32 -8.50 -13.72 2.02
C GLN A 32 -8.50 -13.90 3.55
N GLY A 33 -7.36 -14.20 4.14
CA GLY A 33 -7.23 -14.39 5.59
C GLY A 33 -7.17 -13.07 6.38
N ASP A 34 -7.37 -13.18 7.69
CA ASP A 34 -7.12 -12.06 8.62
C ASP A 34 -5.63 -11.91 8.88
N ASN A 35 -5.19 -10.68 9.03
CA ASN A 35 -3.84 -10.36 9.48
C ASN A 35 -3.86 -9.06 10.28
N PRO A 36 -2.83 -8.79 11.09
CA PRO A 36 -2.84 -7.64 11.99
C PRO A 36 -3.09 -6.29 11.33
N ILE A 37 -2.68 -6.11 10.07
CA ILE A 37 -2.91 -4.87 9.32
C ILE A 37 -4.38 -4.78 8.91
N THR A 38 -4.94 -5.86 8.35
CA THR A 38 -6.33 -5.86 7.87
C THR A 38 -7.37 -5.96 8.97
N ASP A 39 -6.96 -6.29 10.20
CA ASP A 39 -7.84 -6.24 11.37
C ASP A 39 -8.14 -4.80 11.80
N VAL A 40 -7.24 -3.86 11.51
CA VAL A 40 -7.34 -2.45 11.90
C VAL A 40 -7.53 -1.50 10.71
N THR A 41 -7.51 -2.00 9.47
CA THR A 41 -7.67 -1.21 8.25
C THR A 41 -8.73 -1.82 7.33
N GLN A 42 -9.22 -1.04 6.38
CA GLN A 42 -10.18 -1.51 5.37
C GLN A 42 -9.86 -0.91 4.01
N GLY A 43 -9.79 -1.75 2.98
CA GLY A 43 -9.56 -1.33 1.61
C GLY A 43 -10.84 -1.01 0.83
N VAL A 44 -10.65 -0.58 -0.42
CA VAL A 44 -11.73 -0.32 -1.37
C VAL A 44 -12.63 -1.56 -1.53
N GLY A 45 -13.94 -1.34 -1.60
CA GLY A 45 -14.92 -2.43 -1.70
C GLY A 45 -14.89 -3.43 -0.53
N GLY A 46 -14.35 -3.04 0.62
CA GLY A 46 -14.22 -3.91 1.80
C GLY A 46 -13.10 -4.96 1.68
N MET A 47 -12.18 -4.81 0.72
CA MET A 47 -11.06 -5.72 0.55
C MET A 47 -10.07 -5.63 1.72
N LYS A 48 -9.49 -6.76 2.07
CA LYS A 48 -8.41 -6.87 3.06
C LYS A 48 -7.07 -6.59 2.39
N ILE A 49 -6.73 -5.31 2.27
CA ILE A 49 -5.49 -4.86 1.64
C ILE A 49 -4.41 -4.69 2.71
N ASP A 50 -3.33 -5.45 2.59
CA ASP A 50 -2.22 -5.44 3.54
C ASP A 50 -0.90 -4.90 2.97
N HIS A 51 -0.86 -4.64 1.65
CA HIS A 51 0.34 -4.15 1.00
C HIS A 51 0.02 -3.29 -0.21
N VAL A 52 0.95 -2.40 -0.56
CA VAL A 52 0.93 -1.61 -1.80
C VAL A 52 2.34 -1.50 -2.37
N ALA A 53 2.42 -1.52 -3.70
CA ALA A 53 3.63 -1.28 -4.47
C ALA A 53 3.37 -0.26 -5.59
N ILE A 54 4.42 0.29 -6.17
CA ILE A 54 4.38 1.19 -7.32
C ILE A 54 4.83 0.41 -8.55
N PHE A 55 4.03 0.42 -9.60
CA PHE A 55 4.44 -0.17 -10.88
C PHE A 55 5.50 0.70 -11.57
N HIS A 56 6.59 0.08 -12.00
CA HIS A 56 7.72 0.76 -12.61
C HIS A 56 8.33 -0.07 -13.75
N ARG A 57 8.78 0.59 -14.81
CA ARG A 57 9.47 -0.05 -15.94
C ARG A 57 10.92 0.41 -16.06
N VAL A 58 11.83 -0.55 -16.18
CA VAL A 58 13.25 -0.30 -16.41
C VAL A 58 13.67 -1.08 -17.65
N GLY A 59 14.13 -0.41 -18.70
CA GLY A 59 14.56 -1.05 -19.93
C GLY A 59 13.52 -1.96 -20.57
N GLY A 60 12.24 -1.58 -20.49
CA GLY A 60 11.11 -2.37 -20.99
C GLY A 60 10.64 -3.51 -20.08
N ARG A 61 11.36 -3.82 -19.00
CA ARG A 61 10.97 -4.83 -18.00
C ARG A 61 10.11 -4.20 -16.91
N ALA A 62 9.11 -4.94 -16.46
CA ALA A 62 8.16 -4.50 -15.42
C ALA A 62 8.63 -4.92 -14.01
N PHE A 63 8.50 -4.01 -13.06
CA PHE A 63 8.86 -4.19 -11.66
C PHE A 63 7.76 -3.62 -10.75
N ALA A 64 7.67 -4.15 -9.55
CA ALA A 64 7.04 -3.52 -8.40
C ALA A 64 8.13 -2.84 -7.55
N LEU A 65 8.06 -1.52 -7.40
CA LEU A 65 8.87 -0.76 -6.45
C LEU A 65 8.12 -0.77 -5.13
N GLU A 66 8.67 -1.44 -4.13
CA GLU A 66 7.97 -1.76 -2.87
C GLU A 66 8.91 -1.67 -1.66
N ALA A 67 8.34 -1.37 -0.49
CA ALA A 67 9.02 -1.55 0.79
C ALA A 67 8.54 -2.86 1.42
N ILE A 68 9.45 -3.79 1.64
CA ILE A 68 9.23 -5.11 2.26
C ILE A 68 10.31 -5.38 3.30
N HIS A 69 10.24 -6.52 4.00
CA HIS A 69 11.20 -6.87 5.07
C HIS A 69 12.69 -6.66 4.72
N ARG A 70 13.04 -6.68 3.44
CA ARG A 70 14.41 -6.40 2.95
C ARG A 70 14.68 -4.91 2.72
N GLY A 71 13.71 -4.05 2.98
CA GLY A 71 13.75 -2.63 2.68
C GLY A 71 13.08 -2.27 1.35
N VAL A 72 13.33 -1.06 0.88
CA VAL A 72 12.81 -0.53 -0.39
C VAL A 72 13.59 -1.16 -1.54
N CYS A 73 12.88 -1.85 -2.44
CA CYS A 73 13.51 -2.59 -3.53
C CYS A 73 12.65 -2.66 -4.80
N LEU A 74 13.28 -3.01 -5.91
CA LEU A 74 12.63 -3.39 -7.15
C LEU A 74 12.46 -4.90 -7.19
N THR A 75 11.21 -5.35 -7.26
CA THR A 75 10.87 -6.78 -7.42
C THR A 75 10.38 -7.00 -8.85
N PRO A 76 10.95 -7.93 -9.62
CA PRO A 76 10.40 -8.29 -10.92
C PRO A 76 8.91 -8.61 -10.81
N ILE A 77 8.10 -8.14 -11.76
CA ILE A 77 6.65 -8.20 -11.64
C ILE A 77 6.12 -9.64 -11.49
N ASP A 78 6.72 -10.59 -12.20
CA ASP A 78 6.32 -12.01 -12.10
C ASP A 78 6.57 -12.55 -10.68
N SER A 79 7.71 -12.19 -10.08
CA SER A 79 8.05 -12.57 -8.70
C SER A 79 7.16 -11.87 -7.68
N PHE A 80 6.73 -10.64 -7.97
CA PHE A 80 5.76 -9.91 -7.16
C PHE A 80 4.39 -10.60 -7.21
N MET A 81 3.87 -10.87 -8.41
CA MET A 81 2.58 -11.51 -8.60
C MET A 81 2.52 -12.92 -7.99
N ALA A 82 3.58 -13.73 -8.15
CA ALA A 82 3.65 -15.09 -7.61
C ALA A 82 3.52 -15.17 -6.08
N ARG A 83 3.77 -14.09 -5.35
CA ARG A 83 3.69 -14.02 -3.88
C ARG A 83 2.34 -13.49 -3.37
N ARG A 84 1.42 -13.15 -4.27
CA ARG A 84 0.18 -12.44 -3.92
C ARG A 84 -1.04 -13.27 -4.33
N GLU A 85 -2.05 -13.28 -3.46
CA GLU A 85 -3.32 -13.95 -3.77
C GLU A 85 -4.15 -13.14 -4.77
N GLN A 86 -4.17 -11.82 -4.58
CA GLN A 86 -4.86 -10.87 -5.44
C GLN A 86 -4.07 -9.56 -5.54
N VAL A 87 -3.98 -9.02 -6.74
CA VAL A 87 -3.45 -7.69 -6.98
C VAL A 87 -4.50 -6.86 -7.71
N VAL A 88 -4.82 -5.69 -7.15
CA VAL A 88 -5.73 -4.72 -7.75
C VAL A 88 -4.93 -3.49 -8.14
N ALA A 89 -4.99 -3.11 -9.40
CA ALA A 89 -4.32 -1.92 -9.90
C ALA A 89 -5.22 -0.69 -9.76
N ALA A 90 -4.61 0.42 -9.37
CA ALA A 90 -5.24 1.72 -9.35
C ALA A 90 -4.33 2.77 -9.98
N ARG A 91 -4.93 3.79 -10.58
CA ARG A 91 -4.22 4.89 -11.25
C ARG A 91 -4.64 6.22 -10.66
N LEU A 92 -3.72 7.18 -10.59
CA LEU A 92 -4.06 8.55 -10.24
C LEU A 92 -4.97 9.16 -11.31
N LYS A 93 -5.98 9.91 -10.87
CA LYS A 93 -6.87 10.70 -11.75
C LYS A 93 -6.11 11.84 -12.42
N ASP A 94 -5.21 12.48 -11.67
CA ASP A 94 -4.25 13.45 -12.19
C ASP A 94 -2.90 12.76 -12.34
N THR A 95 -2.50 12.53 -13.59
CA THR A 95 -1.24 11.86 -13.92
C THR A 95 -0.07 12.82 -14.07
N VAL A 96 -0.30 14.11 -13.93
CA VAL A 96 0.76 15.12 -13.99
C VAL A 96 1.67 14.98 -12.77
N GLY A 97 2.98 14.83 -12.99
CA GLY A 97 3.96 14.64 -11.91
C GLY A 97 4.12 13.21 -11.41
N VAL A 98 3.44 12.21 -12.01
CA VAL A 98 3.58 10.79 -11.63
C VAL A 98 5.00 10.30 -11.88
N ALA A 99 5.61 10.62 -13.03
CA ALA A 99 6.99 10.24 -13.32
C ALA A 99 7.96 10.74 -12.25
N GLN A 100 7.85 12.03 -11.86
CA GLN A 100 8.66 12.60 -10.78
C GLN A 100 8.37 11.96 -9.41
N SER A 101 7.14 11.46 -9.21
CA SER A 101 6.78 10.72 -7.99
C SER A 101 7.47 9.37 -7.95
N VAL A 102 7.54 8.65 -9.06
CA VAL A 102 8.30 7.40 -9.19
C VAL A 102 9.80 7.67 -8.99
N GLU A 103 10.36 8.72 -9.60
CA GLU A 103 11.75 9.11 -9.39
C GLU A 103 12.08 9.39 -7.92
N ARG A 104 11.14 10.01 -7.17
CA ARG A 104 11.30 10.18 -5.72
C ARG A 104 11.32 8.85 -4.98
N ALA A 105 10.42 7.93 -5.33
CA ALA A 105 10.39 6.60 -4.74
C ALA A 105 11.68 5.82 -5.01
N ILE A 106 12.26 5.94 -6.20
CA ILE A 106 13.53 5.31 -6.58
C ILE A 106 14.70 5.82 -5.71
N LYS A 107 14.68 7.08 -5.27
CA LYS A 107 15.72 7.62 -4.38
C LYS A 107 15.73 6.95 -2.99
N PHE A 108 14.66 6.27 -2.63
CA PHE A 108 14.57 5.52 -1.37
C PHE A 108 15.04 4.06 -1.50
N LEU A 109 15.45 3.60 -2.69
CA LEU A 109 15.98 2.25 -2.87
C LEU A 109 17.12 1.95 -1.89
N GLY A 110 17.05 0.79 -1.24
CA GLY A 110 18.00 0.35 -0.23
C GLY A 110 17.73 0.89 1.19
N LYS A 111 16.79 1.81 1.39
CA LYS A 111 16.34 2.19 2.74
C LYS A 111 15.72 0.98 3.44
N PRO A 112 15.95 0.79 4.76
CA PRO A 112 15.41 -0.34 5.49
C PRO A 112 13.88 -0.30 5.58
N TYR A 113 13.28 -1.45 5.95
CA TYR A 113 11.85 -1.51 6.24
C TYR A 113 11.57 -0.99 7.64
N ASP A 114 10.58 -0.11 7.77
CA ASP A 114 10.10 0.35 9.06
C ASP A 114 9.09 -0.65 9.64
N PHE A 115 9.56 -1.46 10.58
CA PHE A 115 8.73 -2.41 11.30
C PHE A 115 7.90 -1.76 12.42
N ASN A 116 8.27 -0.56 12.84
CA ASN A 116 7.64 0.12 13.97
C ASN A 116 6.67 1.21 13.54
N PHE A 117 6.54 1.45 12.23
CA PHE A 117 5.62 2.45 11.66
C PHE A 117 5.83 3.84 12.26
N MET A 118 7.09 4.22 12.48
CA MET A 118 7.45 5.50 13.08
C MET A 118 7.49 6.62 12.03
N PRO A 119 7.11 7.86 12.37
CA PRO A 119 7.05 8.96 11.41
C PRO A 119 8.44 9.59 11.15
N ASP A 120 9.41 8.80 10.69
CA ASP A 120 10.74 9.28 10.30
C ASP A 120 11.09 8.88 8.86
N ASP A 121 12.20 9.40 8.32
CA ASP A 121 12.66 9.13 6.95
C ASP A 121 13.85 8.17 6.88
N SER A 122 14.18 7.48 7.98
CA SER A 122 15.29 6.53 8.03
C SER A 122 14.93 5.18 7.41
N ALA A 123 13.67 4.78 7.54
CA ALA A 123 13.09 3.54 7.08
C ALA A 123 11.72 3.80 6.46
N PHE A 124 11.16 2.83 5.73
CA PHE A 124 9.86 2.97 5.07
C PHE A 124 9.04 1.70 5.17
N TYR A 125 7.76 1.82 5.50
CA TYR A 125 6.78 0.76 5.24
C TYR A 125 6.06 1.00 3.90
N CYS A 126 5.31 0.02 3.42
CA CYS A 126 4.82 0.00 2.04
C CYS A 126 3.98 1.22 1.65
N SER A 127 3.00 1.60 2.45
CA SER A 127 2.14 2.74 2.14
C SER A 127 2.83 4.09 2.38
N GLU A 128 3.78 4.17 3.29
CA GLU A 128 4.57 5.36 3.52
C GLU A 128 5.48 5.69 2.33
N LEU A 129 6.10 4.67 1.71
CA LEU A 129 6.85 4.83 0.47
C LEU A 129 6.00 5.54 -0.59
N VAL A 130 4.75 5.11 -0.78
CA VAL A 130 3.81 5.75 -1.71
C VAL A 130 3.48 7.16 -1.24
N GLN A 131 3.07 7.33 0.01
CA GLN A 131 2.66 8.61 0.57
C GLN A 131 3.73 9.69 0.42
N LYS A 132 4.97 9.39 0.79
CA LYS A 132 6.07 10.36 0.73
C LYS A 132 6.55 10.65 -0.69
N SER A 133 6.33 9.73 -1.63
CA SER A 133 6.76 9.86 -3.02
C SER A 133 5.77 10.63 -3.88
N TYR A 134 4.46 10.44 -3.69
CA TYR A 134 3.46 10.99 -4.59
C TYR A 134 3.11 12.44 -4.26
N ARG A 135 3.42 13.33 -5.20
CA ARG A 135 3.19 14.78 -5.07
C ARG A 135 2.55 15.33 -6.33
N TYR A 136 1.68 16.30 -6.15
CA TYR A 136 1.22 17.18 -7.21
C TYR A 136 2.35 18.07 -7.73
N GLN A 137 2.13 18.78 -8.83
CA GLN A 137 3.12 19.71 -9.42
C GLN A 137 3.54 20.83 -8.48
N ASP A 138 2.64 21.28 -7.62
CA ASP A 138 2.90 22.30 -6.60
C ASP A 138 3.73 21.80 -5.41
N GLY A 139 4.11 20.53 -5.41
CA GLY A 139 4.87 19.87 -4.36
C GLY A 139 4.04 19.35 -3.19
N THR A 140 2.73 19.59 -3.15
CA THR A 140 1.85 19.06 -2.10
C THR A 140 1.68 17.55 -2.23
N LEU A 141 1.50 16.87 -1.09
CA LEU A 141 1.29 15.43 -1.08
C LEU A 141 -0.06 15.05 -1.69
N VAL A 142 -0.07 14.07 -2.59
CA VAL A 142 -1.29 13.44 -3.11
C VAL A 142 -2.01 12.69 -1.98
N PHE A 143 -1.25 11.96 -1.18
CA PHE A 143 -1.73 11.19 -0.04
C PHE A 143 -1.30 11.89 1.25
N LYS A 144 -2.20 12.65 1.84
CA LYS A 144 -1.92 13.33 3.11
C LYS A 144 -1.78 12.30 4.25
N PRO A 145 -0.88 12.53 5.23
CA PRO A 145 -0.84 11.73 6.43
C PRO A 145 -2.19 11.72 7.14
N ILE A 146 -2.55 10.58 7.69
CA ILE A 146 -3.72 10.40 8.53
C ILE A 146 -3.28 9.90 9.91
N PRO A 147 -4.05 10.18 10.98
CA PRO A 147 -3.78 9.55 12.26
C PRO A 147 -3.83 8.02 12.11
N MET A 148 -2.73 7.35 12.47
CA MET A 148 -2.71 5.88 12.47
C MET A 148 -3.64 5.34 13.56
N SER A 149 -4.29 4.23 13.27
CA SER A 149 -5.12 3.53 14.25
C SER A 149 -4.79 2.04 14.26
N PHE A 150 -4.60 1.54 15.46
CA PHE A 150 -4.36 0.12 15.78
C PHE A 150 -5.57 -0.51 16.46
N HIS A 151 -6.73 0.18 16.39
CA HIS A 151 -7.99 -0.26 16.95
C HIS A 151 -8.74 -1.21 16.00
N ASP A 152 -9.36 -2.21 16.61
CA ASP A 152 -10.36 -3.02 15.91
C ASP A 152 -11.73 -2.30 15.84
N LYS A 153 -12.72 -2.99 15.30
CA LYS A 153 -14.10 -2.49 15.19
C LYS A 153 -14.78 -2.17 16.54
N THR A 154 -14.21 -2.61 17.65
CA THR A 154 -14.70 -2.31 19.01
C THR A 154 -14.09 -1.03 19.59
N GLY A 155 -13.19 -0.38 18.87
CA GLY A 155 -12.48 0.82 19.32
C GLY A 155 -11.37 0.54 20.33
N LYS A 156 -10.83 -0.67 20.35
CA LYS A 156 -9.72 -1.07 21.23
C LYS A 156 -8.50 -1.45 20.42
N VAL A 157 -7.32 -1.04 20.87
CA VAL A 157 -6.05 -1.53 20.32
C VAL A 157 -6.04 -3.05 20.42
N THR A 158 -5.79 -3.72 19.29
CA THR A 158 -5.82 -5.19 19.27
C THR A 158 -4.72 -5.78 20.16
N PRO A 159 -4.93 -6.99 20.73
CA PRO A 159 -3.90 -7.67 21.53
C PRO A 159 -2.58 -7.82 20.76
N TYR A 160 -2.64 -8.12 19.48
CA TYR A 160 -1.45 -8.26 18.63
C TYR A 160 -0.57 -7.02 18.68
N TRP A 161 -1.13 -5.82 18.38
CA TRP A 161 -0.35 -4.58 18.32
C TRP A 161 0.17 -4.16 19.69
N ARG A 162 -0.65 -4.30 20.72
CA ARG A 162 -0.21 -4.04 22.10
C ARG A 162 1.00 -4.88 22.49
N ASP A 163 0.94 -6.21 22.23
CA ASP A 163 2.00 -7.13 22.56
C ASP A 163 3.23 -6.95 21.67
N TYR A 164 3.02 -6.57 20.40
CA TYR A 164 4.09 -6.28 19.44
C TYR A 164 5.00 -5.15 19.93
N TYR A 165 4.40 -4.00 20.29
CA TYR A 165 5.15 -2.84 20.76
C TYR A 165 5.70 -3.06 22.19
N ALA A 166 4.95 -3.69 23.08
CA ALA A 166 5.40 -3.98 24.44
C ALA A 166 6.69 -4.84 24.47
N ARG A 167 6.81 -5.84 23.58
CA ARG A 167 8.03 -6.65 23.46
C ARG A 167 9.28 -5.85 23.07
N GLN A 168 9.12 -4.71 22.45
CA GLN A 168 10.19 -3.82 22.03
C GLN A 168 10.41 -2.67 23.03
N GLY A 169 9.66 -2.61 24.11
CA GLY A 169 9.69 -1.50 25.07
C GLY A 169 9.13 -0.18 24.50
N LEU A 170 8.32 -0.28 23.44
CA LEU A 170 7.71 0.87 22.75
C LEU A 170 6.22 1.00 23.10
N GLN A 171 5.71 2.18 22.95
CA GLN A 171 4.26 2.44 22.97
C GLN A 171 3.68 2.29 21.56
N VAL A 172 2.40 1.86 21.46
CA VAL A 172 1.68 1.83 20.20
C VAL A 172 1.57 3.28 19.68
N PRO A 173 2.01 3.59 18.44
CA PRO A 173 1.97 4.94 17.88
C PRO A 173 0.55 5.30 17.41
N GLU A 174 -0.42 5.16 18.29
CA GLU A 174 -1.82 5.51 18.03
C GLU A 174 -1.97 7.01 17.84
N GLY A 175 -2.60 7.41 16.74
CA GLY A 175 -2.82 8.82 16.42
C GLY A 175 -1.62 9.52 15.78
N GLU A 176 -0.45 8.90 15.72
CA GLU A 176 0.70 9.48 15.02
C GLU A 176 0.42 9.57 13.50
N PRO A 177 0.98 10.59 12.82
CA PRO A 177 0.75 10.77 11.39
C PRO A 177 1.40 9.64 10.58
N GLY A 178 0.60 8.97 9.75
CA GLY A 178 1.07 7.88 8.93
C GLY A 178 0.15 7.59 7.76
N SER A 179 0.20 6.35 7.27
CA SER A 179 -0.65 5.86 6.18
C SER A 179 -0.90 4.36 6.31
N ASN A 180 -1.89 3.86 5.60
CA ASN A 180 -2.06 2.43 5.40
C ASN A 180 -2.53 2.13 3.96
N PRO A 181 -2.27 0.94 3.43
CA PRO A 181 -2.58 0.62 2.05
C PRO A 181 -4.10 0.57 1.78
N GLY A 182 -4.90 0.26 2.79
CA GLY A 182 -6.36 0.27 2.68
C GLY A 182 -6.91 1.66 2.39
N ASP A 183 -6.48 2.66 3.16
CA ASP A 183 -6.92 4.06 2.97
C ASP A 183 -6.39 4.65 1.66
N LEU A 184 -5.15 4.32 1.27
CA LEU A 184 -4.64 4.73 -0.05
C LEU A 184 -5.53 4.22 -1.18
N SER A 185 -6.03 2.98 -1.08
CA SER A 185 -6.90 2.37 -2.10
C SER A 185 -8.28 3.04 -2.21
N ARG A 186 -8.72 3.72 -1.15
CA ARG A 186 -10.00 4.45 -1.09
C ARG A 186 -9.84 5.96 -1.31
N ASN A 187 -8.62 6.43 -1.53
CA ASN A 187 -8.35 7.85 -1.70
C ASN A 187 -9.03 8.40 -2.95
N ALA A 188 -9.62 9.59 -2.85
CA ALA A 188 -10.31 10.23 -3.95
C ALA A 188 -9.41 10.57 -5.15
N ALA A 189 -8.09 10.64 -4.95
CA ALA A 189 -7.12 10.90 -6.00
C ALA A 189 -6.89 9.73 -6.96
N VAL A 190 -7.32 8.50 -6.59
CA VAL A 190 -7.15 7.30 -7.42
C VAL A 190 -8.47 6.75 -7.94
N TYR A 191 -8.40 5.95 -8.98
CA TYR A 191 -9.48 5.06 -9.43
C TYR A 191 -8.94 3.67 -9.67
N ILE A 192 -9.78 2.67 -9.42
CA ILE A 192 -9.42 1.27 -9.64
C ILE A 192 -9.46 0.99 -11.15
N ILE A 193 -8.37 0.42 -11.69
CA ILE A 193 -8.27 -0.01 -13.08
C ILE A 193 -8.88 -1.41 -13.23
N GLY A 194 -8.51 -2.32 -12.33
CA GLY A 194 -8.98 -3.70 -12.38
C GLY A 194 -8.09 -4.65 -11.56
N ARG A 195 -8.39 -5.94 -11.66
CA ARG A 195 -7.57 -7.01 -11.09
C ARG A 195 -6.48 -7.42 -12.08
N VAL A 196 -5.24 -7.39 -11.64
CA VAL A 196 -4.07 -7.77 -12.44
C VAL A 196 -3.97 -9.28 -12.56
N GLU A 197 -3.75 -9.78 -13.79
CA GLU A 197 -3.53 -11.21 -14.11
C GLU A 197 -2.25 -11.42 -14.94
#